data_e67790988d02d87ad619a966d38521ce
#
_entry.id   e67790988d02d87ad619a966d38521ce
#
_cell.length_a   1.000
_cell.length_b   1.000
_cell.length_c   1.000
_cell.angle_alpha   90.00
_cell.angle_beta   90.00
_cell.angle_gamma   90.00
#
_symmetry.space_group_name_H-M   'P 1'
#
loop_
_entity.id
_entity.type
_entity.pdbx_description
1 polymer ?
#
loop_
_entity_poly.entity_id
_entity_poly.type
_entity_poly.pdbx_seq_one_letter_code
_entity_poly.pdbx_strand_id
1 'polypeptide(L)'
;GDHRDLHLSLRRQRQMCIRDRGGHTRSASVKFGLEALKQNDIPDYVLIHDAARPSTPLTVINDVIDNLETADAVSPGLPVTDTLWEVINENVVRTQSRRNIWRAQTPQGFNFKKILEAHTVSSSTATDDVEVATSAGLKVKVIYGSEKNIKITTAEDFDRVTAVLGY
;
A
#
# COMPACT_ATOMS: atom_id res chain seq x y z
N GLY A 1 12.93 -13.36 23.97
CA GLY A 1 11.71 -12.60 23.90
C GLY A 1 10.55 -13.54 23.65
N ASP A 2 9.54 -13.51 24.49
CA ASP A 2 8.45 -14.50 24.49
C ASP A 2 7.52 -14.26 23.28
N HIS A 3 7.35 -15.27 22.42
CA HIS A 3 6.44 -15.26 21.25
C HIS A 3 4.96 -14.92 21.61
N ARG A 4 4.60 -14.93 22.89
CA ARG A 4 3.27 -14.56 23.39
C ARG A 4 2.98 -13.07 23.26
N ASP A 5 3.99 -12.20 23.38
CA ASP A 5 3.80 -10.74 23.33
C ASP A 5 3.53 -10.25 21.91
N LEU A 6 4.11 -10.88 20.89
CA LEU A 6 3.82 -10.60 19.48
C LEU A 6 2.36 -10.90 19.10
N HIS A 7 1.80 -12.00 19.61
CA HIS A 7 0.39 -12.35 19.36
C HIS A 7 -0.61 -11.42 20.05
N LEU A 8 -0.26 -10.84 21.21
CA LEU A 8 -1.10 -9.88 21.91
C LEU A 8 -1.15 -8.53 21.19
N SER A 9 -0.02 -8.06 20.64
CA SER A 9 0.04 -6.81 19.86
C SER A 9 -0.73 -6.94 18.55
N LEU A 10 -0.63 -8.05 17.84
CA LEU A 10 -1.38 -8.33 16.61
C LEU A 10 -2.91 -8.45 16.87
N ARG A 11 -3.32 -9.01 18.00
CA ARG A 11 -4.75 -9.05 18.40
C ARG A 11 -5.29 -7.67 18.72
N ARG A 12 -4.53 -6.80 19.37
CA ARG A 12 -4.91 -5.40 19.64
C ARG A 12 -5.04 -4.60 18.33
N GLN A 13 -4.13 -4.77 17.38
CA GLN A 13 -4.22 -4.15 16.06
C GLN A 13 -5.48 -4.61 15.30
N ARG A 14 -5.81 -5.90 15.33
CA ARG A 14 -7.05 -6.43 14.74
C ARG A 14 -8.32 -5.83 15.35
N GLN A 15 -8.35 -5.58 16.65
CA GLN A 15 -9.52 -4.98 17.30
C GLN A 15 -9.68 -3.49 16.97
N MET A 16 -8.60 -2.77 16.67
CA MET A 16 -8.67 -1.36 16.26
C MET A 16 -9.25 -1.20 14.85
N CYS A 17 -8.83 -2.03 13.89
CA CYS A 17 -9.34 -1.97 12.51
C CYS A 17 -10.85 -2.25 12.38
N ILE A 18 -11.46 -2.95 13.32
CA ILE A 18 -12.91 -3.30 13.31
C ILE A 18 -13.78 -2.13 13.81
N ARG A 19 -13.22 -1.12 14.50
CA ARG A 19 -13.97 -0.06 15.16
C ARG A 19 -13.93 1.28 14.44
N ASP A 20 -13.03 1.45 13.47
CA ASP A 20 -12.86 2.74 12.84
C ASP A 20 -13.84 2.92 11.68
N ARG A 21 -14.48 4.08 11.64
CA ARG A 21 -15.34 4.47 10.53
C ARG A 21 -14.45 4.79 9.32
N GLY A 22 -14.74 4.16 8.17
CA GLY A 22 -14.19 4.59 6.91
C GLY A 22 -14.64 6.01 6.56
N GLY A 23 -13.81 6.74 5.84
CA GLY A 23 -14.15 8.05 5.28
C GLY A 23 -14.93 7.92 3.97
N HIS A 24 -15.41 9.03 3.44
CA HIS A 24 -16.10 9.09 2.15
C HIS A 24 -15.17 8.86 0.96
N THR A 25 -13.85 8.93 1.18
CA THR A 25 -12.81 8.64 0.19
C THR A 25 -11.79 7.68 0.78
N ARG A 26 -10.96 7.06 -0.11
CA ARG A 26 -9.84 6.23 0.31
C ARG A 26 -8.88 7.02 1.22
N SER A 27 -8.48 8.21 0.80
CA SER A 27 -7.56 9.07 1.57
C SER A 27 -8.13 9.45 2.93
N ALA A 28 -9.44 9.77 3.03
CA ALA A 28 -10.09 10.05 4.30
C ALA A 28 -10.11 8.82 5.23
N SER A 29 -10.33 7.62 4.67
CA SER A 29 -10.29 6.37 5.45
C SER A 29 -8.90 6.10 6.02
N VAL A 30 -7.84 6.31 5.22
CA VAL A 30 -6.45 6.17 5.66
C VAL A 30 -6.15 7.18 6.77
N LYS A 31 -6.53 8.46 6.58
CA LYS A 31 -6.33 9.50 7.58
C LYS A 31 -6.98 9.14 8.91
N PHE A 32 -8.24 8.67 8.91
CA PHE A 32 -8.91 8.24 10.13
C PHE A 32 -8.21 7.07 10.81
N GLY A 33 -7.72 6.09 10.05
CA GLY A 33 -6.93 4.99 10.59
C GLY A 33 -5.62 5.47 11.23
N LEU A 34 -4.91 6.41 10.60
CA LEU A 34 -3.70 7.01 11.16
C LEU A 34 -3.97 7.82 12.42
N GLU A 35 -5.07 8.59 12.46
CA GLU A 35 -5.49 9.36 13.64
C GLU A 35 -5.88 8.44 14.80
N ALA A 36 -6.53 7.30 14.52
CA ALA A 36 -6.86 6.31 15.52
C ALA A 36 -5.61 5.65 16.12
N LEU A 37 -4.61 5.33 15.30
CA LEU A 37 -3.32 4.82 15.77
C LEU A 37 -2.59 5.81 16.68
N LYS A 38 -2.72 7.12 16.42
CA LYS A 38 -2.11 8.17 17.25
C LYS A 38 -2.64 8.20 18.69
N GLN A 39 -3.86 7.72 18.93
CA GLN A 39 -4.49 7.75 20.26
C GLN A 39 -3.99 6.67 21.20
N ASN A 40 -3.20 5.72 20.71
CA ASN A 40 -2.64 4.61 21.46
C ASN A 40 -1.11 4.68 21.47
N ASP A 41 -0.45 3.53 21.54
CA ASP A 41 1.01 3.44 21.38
C ASP A 41 1.37 3.86 19.95
N ILE A 42 2.01 5.02 19.83
CA ILE A 42 2.40 5.58 18.54
C ILE A 42 3.45 4.66 17.90
N PRO A 43 3.16 4.03 16.74
CA PRO A 43 4.13 3.18 16.08
C PRO A 43 5.22 4.01 15.40
N ASP A 44 6.40 3.43 15.21
CA ASP A 44 7.47 4.05 14.40
C ASP A 44 7.12 4.00 12.92
N TYR A 45 6.52 2.90 12.48
CA TYR A 45 6.16 2.64 11.09
C TYR A 45 4.71 2.20 10.95
N VAL A 46 4.14 2.44 9.78
CA VAL A 46 2.81 1.95 9.40
C VAL A 46 2.85 1.38 7.99
N LEU A 47 2.13 0.28 7.80
CA LEU A 47 1.91 -0.30 6.49
C LEU A 47 0.45 -0.08 6.08
N ILE A 48 0.25 0.56 4.94
CA ILE A 48 -1.08 0.79 4.35
C ILE A 48 -1.28 -0.22 3.24
N HIS A 49 -2.35 -1.00 3.35
CA HIS A 49 -2.56 -2.16 2.48
C HIS A 49 -3.97 -2.22 1.90
N ASP A 50 -4.06 -2.55 0.61
CA ASP A 50 -5.32 -2.81 -0.07
C ASP A 50 -5.91 -4.16 0.43
N ALA A 51 -7.09 -4.15 1.04
CA ALA A 51 -7.80 -5.39 1.42
C ALA A 51 -8.08 -6.32 0.22
N ALA A 52 -8.08 -5.76 -0.99
CA ALA A 52 -8.23 -6.51 -2.24
C ALA A 52 -6.96 -7.28 -2.69
N ARG A 53 -5.90 -7.33 -1.87
CA ARG A 53 -4.66 -8.10 -2.15
C ARG A 53 -4.41 -9.17 -1.09
N PRO A 54 -5.24 -10.20 -1.01
CA PRO A 54 -5.15 -11.19 0.07
C PRO A 54 -3.98 -12.16 -0.06
N SER A 55 -3.34 -12.23 -1.24
CA SER A 55 -2.24 -13.16 -1.54
C SER A 55 -0.85 -12.53 -1.48
N THR A 56 -0.68 -11.44 -0.74
CA THR A 56 0.61 -10.77 -0.59
C THR A 56 1.62 -11.69 0.09
N PRO A 57 2.76 -12.03 -0.55
CA PRO A 57 3.80 -12.85 0.06
C PRO A 57 4.42 -12.17 1.29
N LEU A 58 4.72 -12.95 2.33
CA LEU A 58 5.41 -12.45 3.54
C LEU A 58 6.77 -11.81 3.21
N THR A 59 7.47 -12.31 2.19
CA THR A 59 8.72 -11.72 1.72
C THR A 59 8.55 -10.27 1.33
N VAL A 60 7.49 -9.92 0.59
CA VAL A 60 7.22 -8.53 0.20
C VAL A 60 6.94 -7.65 1.44
N ILE A 61 6.22 -8.19 2.43
CA ILE A 61 5.94 -7.46 3.68
C ILE A 61 7.23 -7.22 4.45
N ASN A 62 8.07 -8.23 4.60
CA ASN A 62 9.35 -8.13 5.31
C ASN A 62 10.29 -7.16 4.58
N ASP A 63 10.40 -7.26 3.24
CA ASP A 63 11.24 -6.36 2.45
C ASP A 63 10.80 -4.89 2.60
N VAL A 64 9.50 -4.61 2.73
CA VAL A 64 9.00 -3.26 3.02
C VAL A 64 9.48 -2.81 4.41
N ILE A 65 9.32 -3.66 5.44
CA ILE A 65 9.69 -3.33 6.83
C ILE A 65 11.19 -3.09 6.93
N ASP A 66 12.01 -3.99 6.40
CA ASP A 66 13.47 -3.91 6.48
C ASP A 66 14.01 -2.63 5.79
N ASN A 67 13.39 -2.24 4.68
CA ASN A 67 13.80 -1.03 3.97
C ASN A 67 13.34 0.27 4.66
N LEU A 68 12.34 0.24 5.55
CA LEU A 68 11.92 1.40 6.34
C LEU A 68 12.96 1.82 7.38
N GLU A 69 13.89 0.95 7.76
CA GLU A 69 14.98 1.33 8.65
C GLU A 69 15.88 2.43 8.06
N THR A 70 15.94 2.53 6.73
CA THR A 70 16.82 3.47 6.00
C THR A 70 16.08 4.44 5.09
N ALA A 71 14.75 4.34 5.01
CA ALA A 71 13.93 5.18 4.14
C ALA A 71 12.69 5.71 4.87
N ASP A 72 12.23 6.90 4.50
CA ASP A 72 11.02 7.50 5.06
C ASP A 72 9.74 6.80 4.60
N ALA A 73 9.77 6.27 3.39
CA ALA A 73 8.69 5.54 2.77
C ALA A 73 9.21 4.48 1.81
N VAL A 74 8.50 3.36 1.70
CA VAL A 74 8.85 2.22 0.83
C VAL A 74 7.60 1.72 0.15
N SER A 75 7.65 1.52 -1.16
CA SER A 75 6.54 0.96 -1.93
C SER A 75 7.01 -0.20 -2.80
N PRO A 76 6.36 -1.37 -2.73
CA PRO A 76 6.63 -2.44 -3.68
C PRO A 76 5.98 -2.12 -5.02
N GLY A 77 6.64 -2.55 -6.10
CA GLY A 77 6.12 -2.39 -7.44
C GLY A 77 6.75 -3.37 -8.41
N LEU A 78 6.23 -3.41 -9.62
CA LEU A 78 6.76 -4.22 -10.71
C LEU A 78 6.93 -3.36 -11.95
N PRO A 79 8.05 -3.45 -12.69
CA PRO A 79 8.23 -2.73 -13.93
C PRO A 79 7.16 -3.16 -14.94
N VAL A 80 6.68 -2.22 -15.74
CA VAL A 80 5.77 -2.54 -16.84
C VAL A 80 6.54 -3.25 -17.95
N THR A 81 6.07 -4.43 -18.33
CA THR A 81 6.65 -5.27 -19.37
C THR A 81 5.96 -5.12 -20.71
N ASP A 82 4.66 -4.83 -20.71
CA ASP A 82 3.86 -4.69 -21.91
C ASP A 82 4.00 -3.30 -22.55
N THR A 83 3.66 -3.22 -23.84
CA THR A 83 3.56 -1.92 -24.52
C THR A 83 2.37 -1.15 -23.98
N LEU A 84 2.58 0.12 -23.64
CA LEU A 84 1.51 1.02 -23.19
C LEU A 84 0.98 1.84 -24.37
N TRP A 85 -0.33 1.83 -24.52
CA TRP A 85 -1.04 2.66 -25.49
C TRP A 85 -1.91 3.69 -24.77
N GLU A 86 -1.91 4.90 -25.29
CA GLU A 86 -2.97 5.86 -25.00
C GLU A 86 -4.11 5.63 -25.97
N VAL A 87 -5.32 5.42 -25.43
CA VAL A 87 -6.51 5.09 -26.20
C VAL A 87 -7.58 6.15 -25.97
N ILE A 88 -8.12 6.71 -27.05
CA ILE A 88 -9.25 7.66 -27.03
C ILE A 88 -10.33 7.12 -27.96
N ASN A 89 -11.55 7.00 -27.47
CA ASN A 89 -12.69 6.47 -28.23
C ASN A 89 -12.35 5.15 -28.94
N GLU A 90 -11.79 4.20 -28.19
CA GLU A 90 -11.42 2.85 -28.66
C GLU A 90 -10.30 2.81 -29.71
N ASN A 91 -9.69 3.94 -30.05
CA ASN A 91 -8.58 4.02 -31.01
C ASN A 91 -7.25 4.32 -30.32
N VAL A 92 -6.21 3.60 -30.70
CA VAL A 92 -4.84 3.89 -30.26
C VAL A 92 -4.38 5.20 -30.89
N VAL A 93 -4.09 6.21 -30.07
CA VAL A 93 -3.61 7.50 -30.54
C VAL A 93 -2.11 7.64 -30.47
N ARG A 94 -1.47 6.97 -29.50
CA ARG A 94 0.00 6.91 -29.40
C ARG A 94 0.49 5.77 -28.50
N THR A 95 1.74 5.39 -28.70
CA THR A 95 2.47 4.51 -27.79
C THR A 95 3.16 5.34 -26.71
N GLN A 96 3.03 4.93 -25.46
CA GLN A 96 3.73 5.51 -24.32
C GLN A 96 5.01 4.75 -24.01
N SER A 97 6.07 5.47 -23.63
CA SER A 97 7.28 4.82 -23.15
C SER A 97 7.03 4.15 -21.81
N ARG A 98 7.36 2.86 -21.71
CA ARG A 98 7.33 2.12 -20.44
C ARG A 98 8.59 2.28 -19.60
N ARG A 99 9.58 3.01 -20.09
CA ARG A 99 10.85 3.22 -19.39
C ARG A 99 10.58 3.92 -18.05
N ASN A 100 11.02 3.30 -16.94
CA ASN A 100 10.82 3.79 -15.57
C ASN A 100 9.34 3.83 -15.12
N ILE A 101 8.44 3.14 -15.81
CA ILE A 101 7.05 2.99 -15.39
C ILE A 101 6.89 1.66 -14.64
N TRP A 102 6.30 1.75 -13.45
CA TRP A 102 6.08 0.65 -12.55
C TRP A 102 4.61 0.54 -12.17
N ARG A 103 4.13 -0.69 -12.02
CA ARG A 103 2.82 -0.99 -11.43
C ARG A 103 2.98 -0.96 -9.92
N ALA A 104 2.39 0.01 -9.25
CA ALA A 104 2.42 0.13 -7.81
C ALA A 104 1.65 -1.02 -7.14
N GLN A 105 2.20 -1.51 -6.03
CA GLN A 105 1.54 -2.51 -5.19
C GLN A 105 1.46 -2.01 -3.75
N THR A 106 0.78 -2.77 -2.91
CA THR A 106 0.74 -2.59 -1.46
C THR A 106 1.14 -3.92 -0.77
N PRO A 107 1.63 -3.91 0.50
CA PRO A 107 1.61 -2.79 1.44
C PRO A 107 2.61 -1.69 1.09
N GLN A 108 2.21 -0.44 1.24
CA GLN A 108 3.10 0.71 1.20
C GLN A 108 3.48 1.05 2.65
N GLY A 109 4.78 1.12 2.92
CA GLY A 109 5.31 1.36 4.26
C GLY A 109 5.78 2.81 4.43
N PHE A 110 5.56 3.36 5.60
CA PHE A 110 5.90 4.76 5.91
C PHE A 110 6.38 4.93 7.34
N ASN A 111 7.26 5.90 7.58
CA ASN A 111 7.43 6.46 8.90
C ASN A 111 6.09 7.06 9.34
N PHE A 112 5.58 6.63 10.49
CA PHE A 112 4.24 6.97 10.94
C PHE A 112 4.02 8.47 11.09
N LYS A 113 4.93 9.17 11.74
CA LYS A 113 4.79 10.61 11.99
C LYS A 113 4.77 11.40 10.68
N LYS A 114 5.64 11.02 9.73
CA LYS A 114 5.76 11.71 8.44
C LYS A 114 4.52 11.52 7.56
N ILE A 115 3.98 10.30 7.48
CA ILE A 115 2.78 10.07 6.67
C ILE A 115 1.52 10.68 7.30
N LEU A 116 1.42 10.68 8.62
CA LEU A 116 0.32 11.35 9.31
C LEU A 116 0.32 12.87 9.05
N GLU A 117 1.51 13.51 9.10
CA GLU A 117 1.69 14.91 8.76
C GLU A 117 1.33 15.18 7.29
N ALA A 118 1.82 14.35 6.37
CA ALA A 118 1.50 14.43 4.95
C ALA A 118 -0.02 14.38 4.69
N HIS A 119 -0.73 13.47 5.34
CA HIS A 119 -2.20 13.39 5.25
C HIS A 119 -2.94 14.58 5.89
N THR A 120 -2.28 15.33 6.76
CA THR A 120 -2.88 16.52 7.37
C THR A 120 -2.90 17.70 6.41
N VAL A 121 -1.86 17.82 5.55
CA VAL A 121 -1.70 18.93 4.61
C VAL A 121 -2.13 18.58 3.16
N SER A 122 -2.33 17.30 2.86
CA SER A 122 -2.70 16.83 1.52
C SER A 122 -4.14 17.18 1.15
N SER A 123 -4.34 17.47 -0.14
CA SER A 123 -5.68 17.51 -0.74
C SER A 123 -6.25 16.08 -0.84
N SER A 124 -7.57 15.93 -0.74
CA SER A 124 -8.28 14.64 -0.73
C SER A 124 -8.30 13.88 -2.08
N THR A 125 -7.58 14.32 -3.09
CA THR A 125 -7.64 13.80 -4.48
C THR A 125 -6.57 12.76 -4.80
N ALA A 126 -5.64 12.48 -3.88
CA ALA A 126 -4.56 11.52 -4.10
C ALA A 126 -5.11 10.10 -4.33
N THR A 127 -4.56 9.42 -5.33
CA THR A 127 -4.95 8.07 -5.74
C THR A 127 -4.38 6.98 -4.85
N ASP A 128 -3.19 7.24 -4.27
CA ASP A 128 -2.53 6.36 -3.30
C ASP A 128 -1.74 7.17 -2.26
N ASP A 129 -1.14 6.47 -1.27
CA ASP A 129 -0.41 7.11 -0.19
C ASP A 129 1.00 7.51 -0.59
N VAL A 130 1.55 6.94 -1.67
CA VAL A 130 2.81 7.37 -2.28
C VAL A 130 2.65 8.77 -2.87
N GLU A 131 1.52 9.06 -3.52
CA GLU A 131 1.21 10.38 -4.04
C GLU A 131 1.12 11.41 -2.90
N VAL A 132 0.46 11.06 -1.78
CA VAL A 132 0.41 11.91 -0.59
C VAL A 132 1.81 12.17 -0.05
N ALA A 133 2.61 11.13 0.11
CA ALA A 133 3.97 11.22 0.65
C ALA A 133 4.88 12.09 -0.26
N THR A 134 4.87 11.84 -1.57
CA THR A 134 5.72 12.59 -2.52
C THR A 134 5.31 14.05 -2.64
N SER A 135 4.01 14.35 -2.60
CA SER A 135 3.50 15.72 -2.60
C SER A 135 3.90 16.49 -1.32
N ALA A 136 4.12 15.80 -0.21
CA ALA A 136 4.66 16.36 1.03
C ALA A 136 6.21 16.40 1.05
N GLY A 137 6.87 16.02 -0.04
CA GLY A 137 8.34 16.05 -0.17
C GLY A 137 9.08 14.85 0.40
N LEU A 138 8.38 13.78 0.81
CA LEU A 138 8.99 12.53 1.24
C LEU A 138 9.60 11.77 0.06
N LYS A 139 10.77 11.19 0.30
CA LYS A 139 11.41 10.29 -0.68
C LYS A 139 10.87 8.89 -0.50
N VAL A 140 10.22 8.35 -1.54
CA VAL A 140 9.68 6.99 -1.53
C VAL A 140 10.65 6.05 -2.25
N LYS A 141 11.18 5.07 -1.53
CA LYS A 141 12.01 4.01 -2.10
C LYS A 141 11.11 2.95 -2.75
N VAL A 142 11.37 2.63 -4.01
CA VAL A 142 10.69 1.53 -4.70
C VAL A 142 11.50 0.25 -4.52
N ILE A 143 10.84 -0.83 -4.16
CA ILE A 143 11.40 -2.19 -4.10
C ILE A 143 10.63 -3.12 -5.05
N TYR A 144 11.21 -4.28 -5.37
CA TYR A 144 10.49 -5.27 -6.17
C TYR A 144 9.34 -5.88 -5.38
N GLY A 145 8.17 -5.88 -5.99
CA GLY A 145 6.99 -6.59 -5.50
C GLY A 145 6.92 -8.03 -6.00
N SER A 146 5.71 -8.56 -6.14
CA SER A 146 5.49 -9.93 -6.59
C SER A 146 4.28 -10.01 -7.52
N GLU A 147 4.36 -10.81 -8.58
CA GLU A 147 3.20 -11.14 -9.44
C GLU A 147 2.13 -11.94 -8.67
N LYS A 148 2.50 -12.59 -7.55
CA LYS A 148 1.55 -13.25 -6.64
C LYS A 148 0.73 -12.25 -5.80
N ASN A 149 1.18 -11.01 -5.70
CA ASN A 149 0.50 -9.93 -4.97
C ASN A 149 -0.61 -9.31 -5.84
N ILE A 150 -1.58 -10.13 -6.21
CA ILE A 150 -2.66 -9.78 -7.13
C ILE A 150 -3.67 -8.88 -6.41
N LYS A 151 -4.10 -7.81 -7.09
CA LYS A 151 -5.26 -7.02 -6.67
C LYS A 151 -6.51 -7.58 -7.33
N ILE A 152 -7.45 -8.05 -6.53
CA ILE A 152 -8.75 -8.52 -7.02
C ILE A 152 -9.57 -7.31 -7.48
N THR A 153 -9.80 -7.22 -8.78
CA THR A 153 -10.62 -6.18 -9.43
C THR A 153 -11.70 -6.78 -10.31
N THR A 154 -11.55 -8.03 -10.71
CA THR A 154 -12.47 -8.80 -11.56
C THR A 154 -12.71 -10.19 -10.97
N ALA A 155 -13.73 -10.90 -11.47
CA ALA A 155 -13.96 -12.30 -11.10
C ALA A 155 -12.77 -13.20 -11.47
N GLU A 156 -12.14 -12.96 -12.61
CA GLU A 156 -10.96 -13.71 -13.05
C GLU A 156 -9.76 -13.55 -12.09
N ASP A 157 -9.57 -12.35 -11.52
CA ASP A 157 -8.53 -12.13 -10.51
C ASP A 157 -8.80 -12.96 -9.25
N PHE A 158 -10.07 -13.18 -8.89
CA PHE A 158 -10.44 -14.01 -7.76
C PHE A 158 -10.00 -15.47 -7.98
N ASP A 159 -10.24 -16.02 -9.17
CA ASP A 159 -9.81 -17.39 -9.53
C ASP A 159 -8.28 -17.51 -9.49
N ARG A 160 -7.57 -16.51 -10.02
CA ARG A 160 -6.10 -16.45 -9.98
C ARG A 160 -5.56 -16.42 -8.54
N VAL A 161 -6.17 -15.64 -7.67
CA VAL A 161 -5.79 -15.57 -6.25
C VAL A 161 -6.06 -16.89 -5.54
N THR A 162 -7.20 -17.52 -5.80
CA THR A 162 -7.55 -18.83 -5.24
C THR A 162 -6.49 -19.88 -5.61
N ALA A 163 -6.09 -19.91 -6.87
CA ALA A 163 -5.02 -20.80 -7.33
C ALA A 163 -3.65 -20.50 -6.66
N VAL A 164 -3.31 -19.23 -6.45
CA VAL A 164 -2.07 -18.83 -5.75
C VAL A 164 -2.08 -19.26 -4.28
N LEU A 165 -3.25 -19.25 -3.62
CA LEU A 165 -3.40 -19.63 -2.22
C LEU A 165 -3.52 -21.16 -2.03
N GLY A 166 -3.66 -21.93 -3.11
CA GLY A 166 -3.73 -23.40 -3.06
C GLY A 166 -5.10 -23.97 -2.69
N TYR A 167 -6.17 -23.24 -3.00
CA TYR A 167 -7.55 -23.68 -2.85
C TYR A 167 -8.13 -24.20 -4.17
#